data_454af2406639029b9da975c3edb4ec71
#
_entry.id   454af2406639029b9da975c3edb4ec71
#
_cell.length_a   1.000
_cell.length_b   1.000
_cell.length_c   1.000
_cell.angle_alpha   90.00
_cell.angle_beta   90.00
_cell.angle_gamma   90.00
#
_symmetry.space_group_name_H-M   'P 1'
#
loop_
_entity.id
_entity.type
_entity.pdbx_description
1 polymer ?
#
loop_
_entity_poly.entity_id
_entity_poly.type
_entity_poly.pdbx_seq_one_letter_code
_entity_poly.pdbx_strand_id
1 'polypeptide(L)'
;MQSETNPMVANFKDLKVEDVTEQDIQDLGFFLLKWFKFKGFGNPFNYNRFMEFVQANLLGYNLTKVGGGSDGINEQKGTTEFKGTEFNGFTKKGDEKSHSFAYNGTTRKDTLEEQKKYCKAKIMRDPLHHWSMIDYENGTFIKTIQLTNEQVWKVLWPKWEKSWHNSGAADPRIGASISTNDLKNAGIDYVTITH
;
A
#
# COMPACT_ATOMS: atom_id res chain seq x y z
N MET A 1 -4.41 12.55 -41.03
CA MET A 1 -4.44 13.35 -39.78
C MET A 1 -3.35 12.78 -38.87
N GLN A 2 -2.20 13.42 -38.83
CA GLN A 2 -1.15 13.09 -37.87
C GLN A 2 -1.67 13.55 -36.50
N SER A 3 -1.76 12.63 -35.53
CA SER A 3 -2.03 12.98 -34.15
C SER A 3 -0.79 13.73 -33.64
N GLU A 4 -0.92 15.02 -33.48
CA GLU A 4 0.05 15.77 -32.68
C GLU A 4 0.05 15.16 -31.30
N THR A 5 1.08 14.37 -31.00
CA THR A 5 1.37 13.91 -29.64
C THR A 5 1.64 15.17 -28.82
N ASN A 6 0.79 15.41 -27.82
CA ASN A 6 0.98 16.51 -26.89
C ASN A 6 2.40 16.41 -26.33
N PRO A 7 3.27 17.42 -26.54
CA PRO A 7 4.68 17.36 -26.13
C PRO A 7 4.88 17.10 -24.64
N MET A 8 3.86 17.33 -23.81
CA MET A 8 3.85 17.09 -22.38
C MET A 8 4.02 15.60 -21.97
N VAL A 9 3.78 14.64 -22.88
CA VAL A 9 3.87 13.20 -22.56
C VAL A 9 5.22 12.60 -22.95
N ALA A 10 6.03 13.31 -23.69
CA ALA A 10 7.16 12.71 -24.37
C ALA A 10 8.29 12.23 -23.44
N ASN A 11 8.62 12.91 -22.33
CA ASN A 11 9.79 12.52 -21.54
C ASN A 11 9.76 13.02 -20.09
N PHE A 12 8.82 12.58 -19.26
CA PHE A 12 8.89 12.88 -17.81
C PHE A 12 10.19 12.40 -17.14
N LYS A 13 10.87 11.42 -17.73
CA LYS A 13 12.16 10.91 -17.21
C LYS A 13 13.32 11.89 -17.40
N ASP A 14 13.20 12.80 -18.37
CA ASP A 14 14.24 13.74 -18.74
C ASP A 14 13.96 15.17 -18.22
N LEU A 15 12.79 15.38 -17.58
CA LEU A 15 12.45 16.65 -16.97
C LEU A 15 13.24 16.85 -15.67
N LYS A 16 13.94 17.95 -15.58
CA LYS A 16 14.53 18.39 -14.33
C LYS A 16 13.45 19.04 -13.48
N VAL A 17 13.44 18.73 -12.19
CA VAL A 17 12.41 19.22 -11.26
C VAL A 17 12.35 20.76 -11.22
N GLU A 18 13.50 21.41 -11.36
CA GLU A 18 13.62 22.88 -11.40
C GLU A 18 13.00 23.54 -12.63
N ASP A 19 12.78 22.78 -13.71
CA ASP A 19 12.17 23.28 -14.97
C ASP A 19 10.64 23.10 -14.99
N VAL A 20 10.06 22.42 -13.99
CA VAL A 20 8.62 22.15 -13.90
C VAL A 20 7.89 23.31 -13.25
N THR A 21 6.88 23.85 -13.92
CA THR A 21 6.06 24.94 -13.38
C THR A 21 4.89 24.44 -12.54
N GLU A 22 4.31 25.31 -11.71
CA GLU A 22 3.07 25.00 -10.96
C GLU A 22 1.91 24.64 -11.90
N GLN A 23 1.84 25.24 -13.08
CA GLN A 23 0.83 24.94 -14.09
C GLN A 23 0.99 23.53 -14.64
N ASP A 24 2.22 23.08 -14.90
CA ASP A 24 2.48 21.70 -15.36
C ASP A 24 2.02 20.66 -14.32
N ILE A 25 2.26 20.92 -13.04
CA ILE A 25 1.81 20.05 -11.94
C ILE A 25 0.28 20.04 -11.86
N GLN A 26 -0.38 21.19 -12.02
CA GLN A 26 -1.85 21.27 -12.02
C GLN A 26 -2.45 20.48 -13.19
N ASP A 27 -1.90 20.63 -14.38
CA ASP A 27 -2.39 19.96 -15.60
C ASP A 27 -2.17 18.45 -15.51
N LEU A 28 -1.03 17.99 -14.98
CA LEU A 28 -0.77 16.58 -14.67
C LEU A 28 -1.77 16.04 -13.66
N GLY A 29 -2.07 16.80 -12.60
CA GLY A 29 -3.06 16.44 -11.59
C GLY A 29 -4.46 16.23 -12.20
N PHE A 30 -4.90 17.14 -13.04
CA PHE A 30 -6.19 17.00 -13.76
C PHE A 30 -6.20 15.85 -14.76
N PHE A 31 -5.08 15.61 -15.45
CA PHE A 31 -4.93 14.46 -16.34
C PHE A 31 -5.06 13.14 -15.55
N LEU A 32 -4.35 12.99 -14.43
CA LEU A 32 -4.44 11.82 -13.57
C LEU A 32 -5.86 11.56 -13.07
N LEU A 33 -6.58 12.61 -12.63
CA LEU A 33 -7.98 12.49 -12.21
C LEU A 33 -8.86 11.94 -13.33
N LYS A 34 -8.76 12.49 -14.55
CA LYS A 34 -9.52 12.04 -15.72
C LYS A 34 -9.18 10.61 -16.10
N TRP A 35 -7.88 10.27 -16.13
CA TRP A 35 -7.40 8.94 -16.52
C TRP A 35 -7.82 7.86 -15.51
N PHE A 36 -7.65 8.11 -14.21
CA PHE A 36 -8.09 7.18 -13.17
C PHE A 36 -9.59 6.95 -13.20
N LYS A 37 -10.39 8.01 -13.41
CA LYS A 37 -11.83 7.91 -13.56
C LYS A 37 -12.21 7.06 -14.78
N PHE A 38 -11.56 7.30 -15.93
CA PHE A 38 -11.78 6.52 -17.15
C PHE A 38 -11.50 5.03 -16.96
N LYS A 39 -10.43 4.69 -16.24
CA LYS A 39 -10.06 3.31 -15.91
C LYS A 39 -10.93 2.69 -14.80
N GLY A 40 -11.74 3.47 -14.11
CA GLY A 40 -12.55 3.02 -12.98
C GLY A 40 -11.74 2.80 -11.70
N PHE A 41 -10.55 3.41 -11.60
CA PHE A 41 -9.65 3.28 -10.45
C PHE A 41 -9.96 4.26 -9.30
N GLY A 42 -10.91 5.16 -9.48
CA GLY A 42 -11.31 6.15 -8.47
C GLY A 42 -10.46 7.41 -8.50
N ASN A 43 -10.30 8.07 -7.36
CA ASN A 43 -9.48 9.28 -7.23
C ASN A 43 -8.04 8.89 -6.86
N PRO A 44 -7.02 9.23 -7.70
CA PRO A 44 -5.62 8.89 -7.44
C PRO A 44 -5.05 9.49 -6.15
N PHE A 45 -5.62 10.59 -5.68
CA PHE A 45 -5.15 11.31 -4.50
C PHE A 45 -5.81 10.86 -3.19
N ASN A 46 -6.76 9.91 -3.26
CA ASN A 46 -7.42 9.36 -2.09
C ASN A 46 -6.83 7.99 -1.71
N TYR A 47 -6.66 7.76 -0.40
CA TYR A 47 -6.34 6.44 0.16
C TYR A 47 -5.10 5.75 -0.44
N ASN A 48 -4.07 6.53 -0.82
CA ASN A 48 -2.86 6.02 -1.47
C ASN A 48 -3.08 5.38 -2.85
N ARG A 49 -4.20 5.65 -3.50
CA ARG A 49 -4.62 4.97 -4.72
C ARG A 49 -3.60 5.07 -5.86
N PHE A 50 -2.90 6.19 -5.98
CA PHE A 50 -1.81 6.36 -6.94
C PHE A 50 -0.63 5.43 -6.62
N MET A 51 -0.26 5.32 -5.35
CA MET A 51 0.84 4.44 -4.92
C MET A 51 0.48 2.96 -5.12
N GLU A 52 -0.76 2.56 -4.88
CA GLU A 52 -1.26 1.21 -5.20
C GLU A 52 -1.16 0.92 -6.71
N PHE A 53 -1.46 1.91 -7.57
CA PHE A 53 -1.29 1.79 -9.01
C PHE A 53 0.18 1.57 -9.39
N VAL A 54 1.11 2.33 -8.81
CA VAL A 54 2.55 2.17 -9.07
C VAL A 54 3.02 0.79 -8.58
N GLN A 55 2.63 0.37 -7.36
CA GLN A 55 2.95 -0.96 -6.83
C GLN A 55 2.42 -2.08 -7.71
N ALA A 56 1.16 -1.97 -8.18
CA ALA A 56 0.57 -2.95 -9.08
C ALA A 56 1.41 -3.12 -10.34
N ASN A 57 1.80 -2.02 -10.99
CA ASN A 57 2.63 -2.07 -12.20
C ASN A 57 4.01 -2.68 -11.93
N LEU A 58 4.70 -2.28 -10.87
CA LEU A 58 6.02 -2.79 -10.51
C LEU A 58 6.02 -4.29 -10.21
N LEU A 59 4.94 -4.80 -9.61
CA LEU A 59 4.82 -6.19 -9.17
C LEU A 59 4.09 -7.09 -10.17
N GLY A 60 3.66 -6.54 -11.31
CA GLY A 60 2.96 -7.27 -12.37
C GLY A 60 1.52 -7.63 -12.01
N TYR A 61 0.84 -6.78 -11.26
CA TYR A 61 -0.59 -6.86 -10.98
C TYR A 61 -1.37 -5.82 -11.78
N ASN A 62 -2.64 -6.06 -11.98
CA ASN A 62 -3.60 -5.05 -12.41
C ASN A 62 -4.24 -4.42 -11.17
N LEU A 63 -4.29 -3.08 -11.13
CA LEU A 63 -5.01 -2.38 -10.08
C LEU A 63 -6.49 -2.72 -10.16
N THR A 64 -7.11 -3.07 -9.04
CA THR A 64 -8.56 -3.35 -9.01
C THR A 64 -9.37 -2.07 -9.15
N LYS A 65 -10.62 -2.19 -9.61
CA LYS A 65 -11.58 -1.08 -9.59
C LYS A 65 -11.97 -0.73 -8.15
N VAL A 66 -12.41 0.50 -7.95
CA VAL A 66 -12.93 0.94 -6.64
C VAL A 66 -14.08 0.03 -6.20
N GLY A 67 -14.04 -0.40 -4.94
CA GLY A 67 -15.04 -1.32 -4.36
C GLY A 67 -14.73 -2.80 -4.57
N GLY A 68 -13.64 -3.15 -5.23
CA GLY A 68 -13.23 -4.55 -5.46
C GLY A 68 -12.71 -5.29 -4.23
N GLY A 69 -12.47 -4.58 -3.14
CA GLY A 69 -12.04 -5.17 -1.86
C GLY A 69 -10.53 -5.45 -1.76
N SER A 70 -9.90 -5.97 -2.80
CA SER A 70 -8.45 -6.17 -2.93
C SER A 70 -7.83 -5.01 -3.70
N ASP A 71 -6.54 -4.73 -3.51
CA ASP A 71 -5.88 -3.62 -4.19
C ASP A 71 -5.38 -4.02 -5.59
N GLY A 72 -4.87 -5.24 -5.73
CA GLY A 72 -4.36 -5.76 -7.01
C GLY A 72 -4.88 -7.16 -7.34
N ILE A 73 -4.91 -7.47 -8.64
CA ILE A 73 -5.25 -8.80 -9.17
C ILE A 73 -4.28 -9.23 -10.25
N ASN A 74 -3.86 -10.48 -10.21
CA ASN A 74 -3.08 -11.14 -11.24
C ASN A 74 -3.65 -12.54 -11.48
N GLU A 75 -3.78 -12.96 -12.73
CA GLU A 75 -4.39 -14.25 -13.10
C GLU A 75 -3.65 -15.47 -12.52
N GLN A 76 -2.33 -15.36 -12.37
CA GLN A 76 -1.50 -16.46 -11.87
C GLN A 76 -1.26 -16.41 -10.36
N LYS A 77 -1.17 -15.19 -9.79
CA LYS A 77 -0.81 -14.95 -8.39
C LYS A 77 -2.03 -14.69 -7.48
N GLY A 78 -3.21 -14.51 -8.07
CA GLY A 78 -4.43 -14.16 -7.35
C GLY A 78 -4.51 -12.69 -6.96
N THR A 79 -5.20 -12.40 -5.87
CA THR A 79 -5.39 -11.04 -5.35
C THR A 79 -4.33 -10.67 -4.32
N THR A 80 -4.13 -9.36 -4.10
CA THR A 80 -3.18 -8.85 -3.12
C THR A 80 -3.65 -7.56 -2.47
N GLU A 81 -3.18 -7.31 -1.25
CA GLU A 81 -3.26 -6.05 -0.54
C GLU A 81 -1.90 -5.34 -0.65
N PHE A 82 -1.90 -4.06 -1.02
CA PHE A 82 -0.71 -3.23 -1.07
C PHE A 82 -0.59 -2.34 0.16
N LYS A 83 0.63 -2.20 0.68
CA LYS A 83 0.98 -1.25 1.72
C LYS A 83 2.27 -0.53 1.35
N GLY A 84 2.31 0.77 1.58
CA GLY A 84 3.49 1.59 1.35
C GLY A 84 3.88 2.36 2.59
N THR A 85 5.17 2.57 2.77
CA THR A 85 5.76 3.44 3.79
C THR A 85 7.03 4.08 3.29
N GLU A 86 7.41 5.18 3.90
CA GLU A 86 8.69 5.82 3.62
C GLU A 86 9.86 4.92 4.05
N PHE A 87 10.92 4.93 3.26
CA PHE A 87 12.17 4.25 3.60
C PHE A 87 12.96 5.08 4.61
N ASN A 88 13.06 4.59 5.82
CA ASN A 88 13.68 5.31 6.95
C ASN A 88 15.21 5.25 6.98
N GLY A 89 15.85 4.63 5.96
CA GLY A 89 17.30 4.49 5.89
C GLY A 89 17.89 3.50 6.91
N PHE A 90 19.14 3.76 7.28
CA PHE A 90 19.93 2.87 8.14
C PHE A 90 20.25 3.52 9.49
N THR A 91 20.53 2.68 10.48
CA THR A 91 21.05 3.11 11.77
C THR A 91 22.53 3.52 11.65
N LYS A 92 23.07 4.15 12.70
CA LYS A 92 24.52 4.46 12.76
C LYS A 92 25.43 3.23 12.68
N LYS A 93 24.88 2.03 12.96
CA LYS A 93 25.61 0.74 12.87
C LYS A 93 25.47 0.07 11.51
N GLY A 94 24.75 0.68 10.56
CA GLY A 94 24.51 0.13 9.23
C GLY A 94 23.31 -0.83 9.14
N ASP A 95 22.60 -1.07 10.24
CA ASP A 95 21.37 -1.88 10.20
C ASP A 95 20.22 -1.06 9.61
N GLU A 96 19.37 -1.69 8.81
CA GLU A 96 18.16 -1.06 8.32
C GLU A 96 17.22 -0.73 9.48
N LYS A 97 16.70 0.50 9.47
CA LYS A 97 15.68 0.92 10.43
C LYS A 97 14.38 0.18 10.21
N SER A 98 13.63 -0.02 11.27
CA SER A 98 12.32 -0.66 11.18
C SER A 98 11.32 0.20 10.42
N HIS A 99 10.54 -0.45 9.55
CA HIS A 99 9.46 0.15 8.77
C HIS A 99 8.12 -0.36 9.29
N SER A 100 7.11 0.51 9.31
CA SER A 100 5.81 0.22 9.88
C SER A 100 4.69 0.37 8.83
N PHE A 101 3.77 -0.59 8.79
CA PHE A 101 2.69 -0.69 7.83
C PHE A 101 1.35 -0.73 8.56
N ALA A 102 0.49 0.23 8.27
CA ALA A 102 -0.81 0.35 8.93
C ALA A 102 -1.84 -0.59 8.31
N TYR A 103 -2.51 -1.33 9.16
CA TYR A 103 -3.70 -2.09 8.85
C TYR A 103 -4.88 -1.45 9.55
N ASN A 104 -5.61 -0.64 8.80
CA ASN A 104 -6.83 -0.03 9.29
C ASN A 104 -7.82 -1.14 9.60
N GLY A 105 -8.20 -1.18 10.85
CA GLY A 105 -9.14 -2.13 11.35
C GLY A 105 -10.54 -1.79 10.89
N THR A 106 -11.44 -2.30 11.61
CA THR A 106 -12.86 -2.19 11.38
C THR A 106 -13.48 -1.47 12.57
N THR A 107 -14.73 -1.07 12.46
CA THR A 107 -15.51 -0.72 13.63
C THR A 107 -15.55 -1.89 14.60
N ARG A 108 -15.40 -1.62 15.87
CA ARG A 108 -15.49 -2.60 16.95
C ARG A 108 -16.78 -3.40 16.83
N LYS A 109 -16.69 -4.73 16.93
CA LYS A 109 -17.81 -5.65 17.05
C LYS A 109 -18.17 -5.86 18.53
N ASP A 110 -19.37 -6.38 18.78
CA ASP A 110 -19.89 -6.55 20.14
C ASP A 110 -19.08 -7.58 20.93
N THR A 111 -18.62 -8.61 20.28
CA THR A 111 -17.80 -9.68 20.89
C THR A 111 -16.42 -9.78 20.24
N LEU A 112 -15.45 -10.26 21.02
CA LEU A 112 -14.10 -10.53 20.53
C LEU A 112 -14.09 -11.61 19.43
N GLU A 113 -14.95 -12.61 19.55
CA GLU A 113 -15.09 -13.67 18.54
C GLU A 113 -15.57 -13.14 17.20
N GLU A 114 -16.57 -12.28 17.20
CA GLU A 114 -17.06 -11.64 15.98
C GLU A 114 -15.98 -10.74 15.37
N GLN A 115 -15.28 -9.99 16.22
CA GLN A 115 -14.14 -9.15 15.78
C GLN A 115 -13.08 -10.02 15.12
N LYS A 116 -12.68 -11.12 15.74
CA LYS A 116 -11.67 -12.05 15.24
C LYS A 116 -12.10 -12.66 13.90
N LYS A 117 -13.33 -13.15 13.80
CA LYS A 117 -13.89 -13.71 12.57
C LYS A 117 -13.87 -12.70 11.43
N TYR A 118 -14.33 -11.48 11.70
CA TYR A 118 -14.35 -10.41 10.70
C TYR A 118 -12.95 -10.00 10.25
N CYS A 119 -12.04 -9.77 11.19
CA CYS A 119 -10.66 -9.39 10.90
C CYS A 119 -9.92 -10.50 10.15
N LYS A 120 -10.13 -11.76 10.53
CA LYS A 120 -9.53 -12.90 9.83
C LYS A 120 -10.03 -12.98 8.39
N ALA A 121 -11.33 -12.87 8.15
CA ALA A 121 -11.88 -12.88 6.80
C ALA A 121 -11.29 -11.74 5.92
N LYS A 122 -11.08 -10.56 6.50
CA LYS A 122 -10.46 -9.43 5.80
C LYS A 122 -9.03 -9.74 5.36
N ILE A 123 -8.20 -10.31 6.23
CA ILE A 123 -6.80 -10.65 5.90
C ILE A 123 -6.72 -11.84 4.95
N MET A 124 -7.55 -12.89 5.17
CA MET A 124 -7.53 -14.10 4.36
C MET A 124 -8.09 -13.90 2.94
N ARG A 125 -8.74 -12.78 2.66
CA ARG A 125 -9.25 -12.45 1.33
C ARG A 125 -8.14 -12.42 0.29
N ASP A 126 -7.01 -11.84 0.65
CA ASP A 126 -5.87 -11.68 -0.24
C ASP A 126 -4.76 -12.68 0.15
N PRO A 127 -4.42 -13.65 -0.72
CA PRO A 127 -3.40 -14.65 -0.40
C PRO A 127 -2.02 -14.04 -0.16
N LEU A 128 -1.74 -12.89 -0.77
CA LEU A 128 -0.48 -12.17 -0.66
C LEU A 128 -0.70 -10.73 -0.18
N HIS A 129 0.25 -10.23 0.58
CA HIS A 129 0.37 -8.83 0.99
C HIS A 129 1.76 -8.32 0.59
N HIS A 130 1.81 -7.17 -0.07
CA HIS A 130 3.06 -6.55 -0.50
C HIS A 130 3.28 -5.24 0.25
N TRP A 131 4.42 -5.15 0.93
CA TRP A 131 4.83 -4.01 1.73
C TRP A 131 6.01 -3.30 1.08
N SER A 132 5.77 -2.17 0.46
CA SER A 132 6.79 -1.41 -0.26
C SER A 132 7.38 -0.28 0.58
N MET A 133 8.69 -0.14 0.51
CA MET A 133 9.46 0.94 1.10
C MET A 133 9.87 1.90 0.00
N ILE A 134 9.51 3.16 0.17
CA ILE A 134 9.56 4.19 -0.86
C ILE A 134 10.51 5.29 -0.41
N ASP A 135 11.47 5.62 -1.24
CA ASP A 135 12.27 6.83 -1.11
C ASP A 135 11.51 7.97 -1.78
N TYR A 136 10.85 8.79 -0.96
CA TYR A 136 10.08 9.93 -1.48
C TYR A 136 10.96 11.07 -1.98
N GLU A 137 12.19 11.20 -1.48
CA GLU A 137 13.14 12.22 -1.93
C GLU A 137 13.54 12.00 -3.39
N ASN A 138 13.80 10.73 -3.74
CA ASN A 138 14.19 10.34 -5.09
C ASN A 138 13.03 9.80 -5.94
N GLY A 139 11.82 9.69 -5.37
CA GLY A 139 10.64 9.18 -6.07
C GLY A 139 10.76 7.72 -6.49
N THR A 140 11.51 6.89 -5.74
CA THR A 140 11.82 5.51 -6.13
C THR A 140 11.32 4.50 -5.10
N PHE A 141 10.98 3.30 -5.57
CA PHE A 141 10.73 2.15 -4.71
C PHE A 141 12.06 1.44 -4.43
N ILE A 142 12.41 1.31 -3.17
CA ILE A 142 13.67 0.66 -2.75
C ILE A 142 13.49 -0.86 -2.77
N LYS A 143 12.46 -1.35 -2.11
CA LYS A 143 12.14 -2.77 -2.05
C LYS A 143 10.70 -3.02 -1.63
N THR A 144 10.24 -4.23 -1.90
CA THR A 144 8.94 -4.74 -1.45
C THR A 144 9.14 -6.05 -0.69
N ILE A 145 8.51 -6.18 0.46
CA ILE A 145 8.38 -7.42 1.21
C ILE A 145 7.08 -8.08 0.79
N GLN A 146 7.14 -9.36 0.40
CA GLN A 146 5.96 -10.17 0.12
C GLN A 146 5.72 -11.13 1.29
N LEU A 147 4.49 -11.12 1.79
CA LEU A 147 4.01 -11.94 2.89
C LEU A 147 2.77 -12.72 2.46
N THR A 148 2.57 -13.89 3.04
CA THR A 148 1.28 -14.58 2.96
C THR A 148 0.29 -13.99 3.97
N ASN A 149 -0.98 -14.18 3.71
CA ASN A 149 -2.04 -13.76 4.64
C ASN A 149 -1.91 -14.40 6.04
N GLU A 150 -1.46 -15.65 6.13
CA GLU A 150 -1.22 -16.33 7.42
C GLU A 150 -0.06 -15.68 8.19
N GLN A 151 1.01 -15.29 7.51
CA GLN A 151 2.13 -14.56 8.11
C GLN A 151 1.68 -13.21 8.68
N VAL A 152 0.91 -12.46 7.89
CA VAL A 152 0.33 -11.18 8.34
C VAL A 152 -0.62 -11.41 9.52
N TRP A 153 -1.51 -12.40 9.45
CA TRP A 153 -2.46 -12.72 10.52
C TRP A 153 -1.75 -13.02 11.83
N LYS A 154 -0.69 -13.84 11.80
CA LYS A 154 0.08 -14.24 12.98
C LYS A 154 0.58 -13.04 13.80
N VAL A 155 1.02 -11.96 13.15
CA VAL A 155 1.55 -10.78 13.85
C VAL A 155 0.51 -9.68 14.08
N LEU A 156 -0.52 -9.61 13.23
CA LEU A 156 -1.51 -8.54 13.28
C LEU A 156 -2.60 -8.82 14.33
N TRP A 157 -3.07 -10.07 14.44
CA TRP A 157 -4.18 -10.39 15.33
C TRP A 157 -3.92 -10.01 16.79
N PRO A 158 -2.78 -10.32 17.42
CA PRO A 158 -2.53 -9.92 18.80
C PRO A 158 -2.58 -8.39 19.02
N LYS A 159 -2.19 -7.62 18.02
CA LYS A 159 -2.26 -6.15 18.07
C LYS A 159 -3.70 -5.64 17.91
N TRP A 160 -4.49 -6.24 17.04
CA TRP A 160 -5.91 -5.92 16.89
C TRP A 160 -6.72 -6.33 18.11
N GLU A 161 -6.45 -7.49 18.70
CA GLU A 161 -7.04 -7.93 19.97
C GLU A 161 -6.77 -6.93 21.10
N LYS A 162 -5.53 -6.49 21.25
CA LYS A 162 -5.17 -5.42 22.19
C LYS A 162 -5.92 -4.11 21.88
N SER A 163 -6.01 -3.74 20.61
CA SER A 163 -6.76 -2.55 20.17
C SER A 163 -8.25 -2.67 20.51
N TRP A 164 -8.84 -3.87 20.34
CA TRP A 164 -10.23 -4.13 20.69
C TRP A 164 -10.49 -3.98 22.19
N HIS A 165 -9.60 -4.49 23.05
CA HIS A 165 -9.73 -4.32 24.50
C HIS A 165 -9.59 -2.86 24.95
N ASN A 166 -8.79 -2.07 24.22
CA ASN A 166 -8.57 -0.65 24.53
C ASN A 166 -9.59 0.29 23.89
N SER A 167 -10.38 -0.18 22.91
CA SER A 167 -11.40 0.61 22.23
C SER A 167 -12.68 0.67 23.05
N GLY A 168 -13.51 1.69 22.82
CA GLY A 168 -14.78 1.88 23.53
C GLY A 168 -15.77 2.67 22.69
N ALA A 169 -16.87 3.09 23.31
CA ALA A 169 -17.91 3.87 22.65
C ALA A 169 -17.40 5.21 22.07
N ALA A 170 -16.39 5.80 22.70
CA ALA A 170 -15.81 7.08 22.26
C ALA A 170 -14.94 6.95 21.00
N ASP A 171 -14.24 5.81 20.84
CA ASP A 171 -13.50 5.49 19.63
C ASP A 171 -13.62 3.99 19.30
N PRO A 172 -14.60 3.63 18.47
CA PRO A 172 -14.87 2.23 18.13
C PRO A 172 -13.95 1.67 17.04
N ARG A 173 -12.92 2.41 16.61
CA ARG A 173 -12.02 1.94 15.55
C ARG A 173 -11.02 0.93 16.07
N ILE A 174 -10.87 -0.17 15.37
CA ILE A 174 -9.85 -1.18 15.61
C ILE A 174 -8.80 -1.05 14.50
N GLY A 175 -7.60 -0.70 14.88
CA GLY A 175 -6.47 -0.54 13.95
C GLY A 175 -5.16 -0.94 14.62
N ALA A 176 -4.19 -1.33 13.81
CA ALA A 176 -2.83 -1.59 14.26
C ALA A 176 -1.84 -1.43 13.13
N SER A 177 -0.58 -1.21 13.50
CA SER A 177 0.55 -1.26 12.57
C SER A 177 1.42 -2.47 12.89
N ILE A 178 1.95 -3.08 11.83
CA ILE A 178 2.97 -4.12 11.91
C ILE A 178 4.28 -3.54 11.40
N SER A 179 5.36 -3.80 12.10
CA SER A 179 6.69 -3.38 11.68
C SER A 179 7.53 -4.55 11.18
N THR A 180 8.61 -4.25 10.45
CA THR A 180 9.60 -5.27 10.06
C THR A 180 10.26 -5.92 11.29
N ASN A 181 10.37 -5.21 12.40
CA ASN A 181 10.82 -5.79 13.67
C ASN A 181 9.81 -6.79 14.26
N ASP A 182 8.51 -6.55 14.09
CA ASP A 182 7.51 -7.53 14.54
C ASP A 182 7.64 -8.85 13.78
N LEU A 183 7.92 -8.81 12.48
CA LEU A 183 8.17 -10.01 11.67
C LEU A 183 9.42 -10.75 12.17
N LYS A 184 10.52 -10.03 12.37
CA LYS A 184 11.77 -10.58 12.90
C LYS A 184 11.58 -11.24 14.27
N ASN A 185 10.90 -10.57 15.19
CA ASN A 185 10.63 -11.07 16.54
C ASN A 185 9.71 -12.30 16.54
N ALA A 186 8.82 -12.40 15.55
CA ALA A 186 7.93 -13.56 15.38
C ALA A 186 8.58 -14.73 14.60
N GLY A 187 9.85 -14.58 14.16
CA GLY A 187 10.54 -15.57 13.35
C GLY A 187 9.85 -15.82 12.02
N ILE A 188 9.39 -14.75 11.34
CA ILE A 188 8.73 -14.84 10.06
C ILE A 188 9.72 -14.51 8.95
N ASP A 189 10.00 -15.51 8.12
CA ASP A 189 10.73 -15.33 6.86
C ASP A 189 9.80 -14.77 5.78
N TYR A 190 10.33 -13.93 4.91
CA TYR A 190 9.58 -13.31 3.83
C TYR A 190 10.43 -13.17 2.56
N VAL A 191 9.76 -13.03 1.42
CA VAL A 191 10.43 -12.75 0.15
C VAL A 191 10.68 -11.24 0.04
N THR A 192 11.89 -10.86 -0.37
CA THR A 192 12.23 -9.47 -0.68
C THR A 192 12.40 -9.31 -2.19
N ILE A 193 11.72 -8.31 -2.74
CA ILE A 193 11.80 -7.89 -4.14
C ILE A 193 12.50 -6.54 -4.15
N THR A 194 13.66 -6.44 -4.77
CA THR A 194 14.40 -5.18 -4.96
C THR A 194 14.01 -4.55 -6.29
N HIS A 195 13.86 -3.22 -6.32
CA HIS A 195 13.47 -2.46 -7.49
C HIS A 195 14.60 -1.64 -8.08
#